data_ec6ff2c3dbafc4a0829822b56a29db60
#
_entry.id   ec6ff2c3dbafc4a0829822b56a29db60
#
_cell.length_a   1.000
_cell.length_b   1.000
_cell.length_c   1.000
_cell.angle_alpha   90.00
_cell.angle_beta   90.00
_cell.angle_gamma   90.00
#
_symmetry.space_group_name_H-M   'P 1'
#
loop_
_entity.id
_entity.type
_entity.pdbx_description
1 polymer ?
#
loop_
_entity_poly.entity_id
_entity_poly.type
_entity_poly.pdbx_seq_one_letter_code
_entity_poly.pdbx_strand_id
1 'polypeptide(L)'
;MQTEEKIIRIGTSLMTPGQFILELWPTVKEICPDIKFRMVPFDNTPENAREILNNLGKNIDIVSGWFDEAFLERSGCSALKLEDEPICCAVSISHRFAFKDKIGISDLYGENVMLIRRGWNSRTDAIRDEIWSSHPQIKLMDIPFFNVDAFNKCESSNAVLIGFKKWETVHPLIKIVPVDWEYTIPFGIFHSQNPSGYIQGFLDAVSIVCKL
;
A
#
# COMPACT_ATOMS: atom_id res chain seq x y z
N MET A 1 -29.47 -28.91 -6.61
CA MET A 1 -29.09 -27.48 -6.46
C MET A 1 -27.57 -27.43 -6.44
N GLN A 2 -26.92 -26.92 -7.49
CA GLN A 2 -25.50 -26.60 -7.42
C GLN A 2 -25.36 -25.41 -6.45
N THR A 3 -24.71 -25.62 -5.33
CA THR A 3 -24.32 -24.55 -4.43
C THR A 3 -23.35 -23.65 -5.19
N GLU A 4 -23.73 -22.43 -5.48
CA GLU A 4 -22.88 -21.45 -6.16
C GLU A 4 -21.61 -21.26 -5.31
N GLU A 5 -20.44 -21.55 -5.89
CA GLU A 5 -19.16 -21.44 -5.16
C GLU A 5 -18.91 -19.99 -4.80
N LYS A 6 -18.73 -19.70 -3.52
CA LYS A 6 -18.40 -18.38 -3.00
C LYS A 6 -16.89 -18.13 -3.17
N ILE A 7 -16.50 -17.58 -4.32
CA ILE A 7 -15.10 -17.31 -4.66
C ILE A 7 -14.84 -15.82 -4.50
N ILE A 8 -13.88 -15.45 -3.65
CA ILE A 8 -13.36 -14.07 -3.54
C ILE A 8 -12.17 -13.92 -4.47
N ARG A 9 -12.27 -13.00 -5.42
CA ARG A 9 -11.22 -12.66 -6.38
C ARG A 9 -10.36 -11.53 -5.82
N ILE A 10 -9.12 -11.87 -5.44
CA ILE A 10 -8.16 -10.95 -4.82
C ILE A 10 -7.23 -10.41 -5.90
N GLY A 11 -7.31 -9.11 -6.17
CA GLY A 11 -6.37 -8.45 -7.06
C GLY A 11 -4.99 -8.35 -6.44
N THR A 12 -3.95 -8.67 -7.21
CA THR A 12 -2.56 -8.63 -6.73
C THR A 12 -1.61 -8.11 -7.80
N SER A 13 -0.63 -7.37 -7.34
CA SER A 13 0.53 -6.92 -8.12
C SER A 13 1.74 -6.84 -7.20
N LEU A 14 2.92 -6.52 -7.72
CA LEU A 14 4.12 -6.31 -6.88
C LEU A 14 3.91 -5.19 -5.86
N MET A 15 3.15 -4.15 -6.21
CA MET A 15 2.92 -2.98 -5.34
C MET A 15 1.70 -3.15 -4.42
N THR A 16 0.87 -4.15 -4.69
CA THR A 16 -0.35 -4.46 -3.92
C THR A 16 -0.30 -5.92 -3.49
N PRO A 17 0.59 -6.26 -2.55
CA PRO A 17 0.80 -7.65 -2.14
C PRO A 17 -0.45 -8.21 -1.47
N GLY A 18 -1.04 -9.24 -2.07
CA GLY A 18 -2.14 -10.02 -1.47
C GLY A 18 -1.67 -11.01 -0.40
N GLN A 19 -0.36 -11.08 -0.15
CA GLN A 19 0.26 -12.07 0.73
C GLN A 19 -0.33 -12.03 2.14
N PHE A 20 -0.55 -10.84 2.71
CA PHE A 20 -1.09 -10.72 4.06
C PHE A 20 -2.52 -11.30 4.17
N ILE A 21 -3.33 -11.23 3.11
CA ILE A 21 -4.67 -11.85 3.09
C ILE A 21 -4.54 -13.38 3.16
N LEU A 22 -3.54 -13.93 2.46
CA LEU A 22 -3.26 -15.37 2.52
C LEU A 22 -2.76 -15.80 3.91
N GLU A 23 -2.04 -14.95 4.62
CA GLU A 23 -1.61 -15.20 6.01
C GLU A 23 -2.78 -15.22 6.99
N LEU A 24 -3.80 -14.39 6.78
CA LEU A 24 -5.02 -14.39 7.58
C LEU A 24 -5.95 -15.58 7.25
N TRP A 25 -5.77 -16.19 6.09
CA TRP A 25 -6.69 -17.17 5.56
C TRP A 25 -6.98 -18.37 6.46
N PRO A 26 -6.00 -19.03 7.09
CA PRO A 26 -6.27 -20.17 7.96
C PRO A 26 -7.32 -19.84 9.02
N THR A 27 -7.18 -18.68 9.69
CA THR A 27 -8.11 -18.24 10.75
C THR A 27 -9.45 -17.74 10.18
N VAL A 28 -9.44 -17.03 9.07
CA VAL A 28 -10.68 -16.59 8.38
C VAL A 28 -11.47 -17.80 7.89
N LYS A 29 -10.79 -18.87 7.44
CA LYS A 29 -11.44 -20.11 7.00
C LYS A 29 -12.22 -20.83 8.09
N GLU A 30 -11.82 -20.70 9.36
CA GLU A 30 -12.57 -21.26 10.49
C GLU A 30 -13.92 -20.56 10.68
N ILE A 31 -13.98 -19.25 10.38
CA ILE A 31 -15.20 -18.43 10.47
C ILE A 31 -16.08 -18.57 9.21
N CYS A 32 -15.43 -18.62 8.04
CA CYS A 32 -16.08 -18.66 6.73
C CYS A 32 -15.66 -19.91 5.91
N PRO A 33 -16.07 -21.14 6.30
CA PRO A 33 -15.58 -22.40 5.73
C PRO A 33 -15.90 -22.58 4.22
N ASP A 34 -16.98 -21.98 3.73
CA ASP A 34 -17.46 -22.13 2.35
C ASP A 34 -16.80 -21.18 1.36
N ILE A 35 -16.03 -20.20 1.82
CA ILE A 35 -15.38 -19.23 0.96
C ILE A 35 -14.09 -19.82 0.37
N LYS A 36 -13.86 -19.59 -0.92
CA LYS A 36 -12.61 -19.88 -1.62
C LYS A 36 -11.98 -18.60 -2.14
N PHE A 37 -10.68 -18.63 -2.44
CA PHE A 37 -9.97 -17.52 -3.05
C PHE A 37 -9.50 -17.83 -4.47
N ARG A 38 -9.43 -16.76 -5.26
CA ARG A 38 -8.72 -16.73 -6.53
C ARG A 38 -7.85 -15.47 -6.57
N MET A 39 -6.54 -15.65 -6.74
CA MET A 39 -5.63 -14.53 -7.00
C MET A 39 -5.80 -14.09 -8.47
N VAL A 40 -5.97 -12.80 -8.67
CA VAL A 40 -6.13 -12.17 -10.00
C VAL A 40 -4.98 -11.19 -10.18
N PRO A 41 -3.92 -11.55 -10.91
CA PRO A 41 -2.80 -10.65 -11.15
C PRO A 41 -3.20 -9.50 -12.07
N PHE A 42 -2.63 -8.33 -11.84
CA PHE A 42 -2.78 -7.17 -12.70
C PHE A 42 -1.49 -6.34 -12.78
N ASP A 43 -1.31 -5.63 -13.89
CA ASP A 43 -0.22 -4.69 -14.05
C ASP A 43 -0.53 -3.41 -13.28
N ASN A 44 0.39 -3.00 -12.41
CA ASN A 44 0.22 -1.82 -11.57
C ASN A 44 0.56 -0.53 -12.34
N THR A 45 -0.35 -0.13 -13.24
CA THR A 45 -0.35 1.15 -13.94
C THR A 45 -1.42 2.08 -13.34
N PRO A 46 -1.28 3.42 -13.50
CA PRO A 46 -2.32 4.36 -13.04
C PRO A 46 -3.70 4.07 -13.62
N GLU A 47 -3.76 3.65 -14.89
CA GLU A 47 -5.00 3.33 -15.63
C GLU A 47 -5.65 2.08 -15.05
N ASN A 48 -4.89 0.98 -14.93
CA ASN A 48 -5.38 -0.28 -14.39
C ASN A 48 -5.82 -0.13 -12.93
N ALA A 49 -5.04 0.57 -12.11
CA ALA A 49 -5.39 0.79 -10.71
C ALA A 49 -6.73 1.54 -10.60
N ARG A 50 -6.93 2.57 -11.41
CA ARG A 50 -8.21 3.32 -11.45
C ARG A 50 -9.36 2.45 -11.92
N GLU A 51 -9.17 1.68 -13.01
CA GLU A 51 -10.19 0.80 -13.56
C GLU A 51 -10.61 -0.26 -12.55
N ILE A 52 -9.65 -0.90 -11.89
CA ILE A 52 -9.91 -1.94 -10.89
C ILE A 52 -10.71 -1.36 -9.72
N LEU A 53 -10.26 -0.25 -9.13
CA LEU A 53 -10.92 0.35 -7.97
C LEU A 53 -12.34 0.82 -8.29
N ASN A 54 -12.57 1.40 -9.46
CA ASN A 54 -13.91 1.80 -9.90
C ASN A 54 -14.84 0.62 -10.23
N ASN A 55 -14.31 -0.58 -10.36
CA ASN A 55 -15.05 -1.77 -10.79
C ASN A 55 -14.93 -2.95 -9.81
N LEU A 56 -14.60 -2.68 -8.55
CA LEU A 56 -14.57 -3.72 -7.51
C LEU A 56 -15.93 -4.44 -7.41
N GLY A 57 -15.88 -5.77 -7.33
CA GLY A 57 -17.05 -6.65 -7.37
C GLY A 57 -17.38 -7.19 -8.76
N LYS A 58 -16.74 -6.72 -9.86
CA LYS A 58 -16.93 -7.27 -11.21
C LYS A 58 -15.93 -8.38 -11.53
N ASN A 59 -14.66 -8.04 -11.74
CA ASN A 59 -13.58 -8.99 -12.08
C ASN A 59 -12.65 -9.27 -10.89
N ILE A 60 -12.48 -8.29 -10.04
CA ILE A 60 -11.74 -8.33 -8.77
C ILE A 60 -12.70 -7.87 -7.68
N ASP A 61 -12.76 -8.58 -6.58
CA ASP A 61 -13.65 -8.25 -5.47
C ASP A 61 -12.97 -7.36 -4.44
N ILE A 62 -11.70 -7.64 -4.16
CA ILE A 62 -10.91 -6.92 -3.16
C ILE A 62 -9.48 -6.71 -3.64
N VAL A 63 -8.87 -5.62 -3.16
CA VAL A 63 -7.45 -5.30 -3.34
C VAL A 63 -6.93 -4.71 -2.03
N SER A 64 -5.68 -5.01 -1.66
CA SER A 64 -5.03 -4.36 -0.52
C SER A 64 -4.30 -3.09 -0.93
N GLY A 65 -4.24 -2.11 -0.03
CA GLY A 65 -3.49 -0.89 -0.32
C GLY A 65 -3.63 0.21 0.73
N TRP A 66 -3.00 1.34 0.43
CA TRP A 66 -2.97 2.53 1.28
C TRP A 66 -3.95 3.56 0.76
N PHE A 67 -4.60 4.29 1.67
CA PHE A 67 -5.65 5.23 1.31
C PHE A 67 -5.77 6.40 2.29
N ASP A 68 -6.53 7.39 1.88
CA ASP A 68 -7.20 8.37 2.72
C ASP A 68 -8.65 8.52 2.23
N GLU A 69 -9.46 9.28 2.94
CA GLU A 69 -10.88 9.49 2.60
C GLU A 69 -11.06 10.06 1.19
N ALA A 70 -10.28 11.06 0.83
CA ALA A 70 -10.34 11.68 -0.49
C ALA A 70 -9.96 10.70 -1.61
N PHE A 71 -9.04 9.76 -1.35
CA PHE A 71 -8.70 8.71 -2.29
C PHE A 71 -9.86 7.74 -2.50
N LEU A 72 -10.55 7.31 -1.44
CA LEU A 72 -11.71 6.41 -1.52
C LEU A 72 -12.86 7.06 -2.29
N GLU A 73 -13.16 8.33 -2.00
CA GLU A 73 -14.18 9.09 -2.72
C GLU A 73 -13.90 9.18 -4.22
N ARG A 74 -12.67 9.56 -4.60
CA ARG A 74 -12.26 9.65 -6.02
C ARG A 74 -12.29 8.30 -6.72
N SER A 75 -12.04 7.21 -6.00
CA SER A 75 -11.99 5.86 -6.54
C SER A 75 -13.36 5.16 -6.52
N GLY A 76 -14.39 5.78 -5.94
CA GLY A 76 -15.74 5.22 -5.86
C GLY A 76 -15.82 3.88 -5.14
N CYS A 77 -14.91 3.62 -4.21
CA CYS A 77 -14.84 2.39 -3.44
C CYS A 77 -14.84 2.66 -1.93
N SER A 78 -14.91 1.58 -1.13
CA SER A 78 -14.76 1.61 0.32
C SER A 78 -13.53 0.80 0.73
N ALA A 79 -13.09 0.94 1.97
CA ALA A 79 -12.01 0.14 2.51
C ALA A 79 -12.30 -0.30 3.95
N LEU A 80 -11.97 -1.55 4.25
CA LEU A 80 -11.80 -2.02 5.62
C LEU A 80 -10.39 -1.64 6.07
N LYS A 81 -10.28 -0.65 6.96
CA LYS A 81 -8.98 -0.26 7.54
C LYS A 81 -8.49 -1.37 8.46
N LEU A 82 -7.24 -1.78 8.29
CA LEU A 82 -6.58 -2.78 9.12
C LEU A 82 -5.61 -2.16 10.13
N GLU A 83 -4.84 -1.17 9.71
CA GLU A 83 -3.85 -0.53 10.55
C GLU A 83 -3.49 0.88 10.04
N ASP A 84 -2.82 1.66 10.87
CA ASP A 84 -2.06 2.85 10.46
C ASP A 84 -0.60 2.43 10.28
N GLU A 85 -0.16 2.30 9.03
CA GLU A 85 1.21 1.88 8.71
C GLU A 85 2.18 3.06 8.77
N PRO A 86 3.33 2.94 9.46
CA PRO A 86 4.35 3.98 9.45
C PRO A 86 4.88 4.23 8.03
N ILE A 87 4.99 5.50 7.66
CA ILE A 87 5.67 5.89 6.43
C ILE A 87 7.18 5.80 6.66
N CYS A 88 7.88 5.12 5.76
CA CYS A 88 9.29 4.78 5.85
C CYS A 88 10.07 5.37 4.66
N CYS A 89 11.39 5.16 4.68
CA CYS A 89 12.26 5.40 3.54
C CYS A 89 12.69 4.07 2.91
N ALA A 90 12.66 3.99 1.59
CA ALA A 90 13.26 2.92 0.82
C ALA A 90 14.59 3.43 0.23
N VAL A 91 15.64 2.65 0.35
CA VAL A 91 16.98 3.01 -0.11
C VAL A 91 17.68 1.81 -0.76
N SER A 92 18.64 2.05 -1.65
CA SER A 92 19.52 0.98 -2.14
C SER A 92 20.21 0.27 -0.97
N ILE A 93 20.42 -1.04 -1.07
CA ILE A 93 21.21 -1.81 -0.09
C ILE A 93 22.64 -1.29 0.07
N SER A 94 23.16 -0.55 -0.92
CA SER A 94 24.45 0.12 -0.86
C SER A 94 24.41 1.53 -0.27
N HIS A 95 23.22 2.09 -0.04
CA HIS A 95 23.05 3.41 0.53
C HIS A 95 23.49 3.45 2.01
N ARG A 96 24.07 4.58 2.47
CA ARG A 96 24.53 4.74 3.86
C ARG A 96 23.45 4.47 4.92
N PHE A 97 22.17 4.66 4.57
CA PHE A 97 21.05 4.37 5.48
C PHE A 97 20.69 2.89 5.55
N ALA A 98 21.10 2.06 4.61
CA ALA A 98 20.82 0.64 4.63
C ALA A 98 21.43 -0.08 5.86
N PHE A 99 22.42 0.54 6.50
CA PHE A 99 23.09 0.00 7.69
C PHE A 99 22.54 0.57 9.00
N LYS A 100 21.50 1.43 8.92
CA LYS A 100 20.83 1.99 10.09
C LYS A 100 19.54 1.23 10.41
N ASP A 101 19.23 1.09 11.68
CA ASP A 101 17.95 0.54 12.14
C ASP A 101 16.82 1.56 12.00
N LYS A 102 17.16 2.86 12.11
CA LYS A 102 16.23 3.99 12.02
C LYS A 102 16.98 5.26 11.63
N ILE A 103 16.33 6.16 10.91
CA ILE A 103 16.86 7.49 10.55
C ILE A 103 15.93 8.59 11.07
N GLY A 104 16.50 9.78 11.33
CA GLY A 104 15.74 10.99 11.60
C GLY A 104 15.58 11.86 10.35
N ILE A 105 14.70 12.85 10.39
CA ILE A 105 14.50 13.77 9.27
C ILE A 105 15.78 14.56 8.93
N SER A 106 16.61 14.88 9.91
CA SER A 106 17.90 15.55 9.71
C SER A 106 18.94 14.67 8.97
N ASP A 107 18.80 13.34 9.03
CA ASP A 107 19.66 12.45 8.23
C ASP A 107 19.45 12.64 6.73
N LEU A 108 18.24 13.08 6.33
CA LEU A 108 17.87 13.34 4.93
C LEU A 108 18.46 14.63 4.35
N TYR A 109 19.14 15.46 5.16
CA TYR A 109 19.75 16.68 4.65
C TYR A 109 20.84 16.39 3.64
N GLY A 110 20.72 17.05 2.47
CA GLY A 110 21.59 16.84 1.34
C GLY A 110 21.16 15.69 0.41
N GLU A 111 20.21 14.85 0.83
CA GLU A 111 19.70 13.75 0.02
C GLU A 111 18.72 14.22 -1.07
N ASN A 112 18.65 13.43 -2.14
CA ASN A 112 17.57 13.49 -3.11
C ASN A 112 16.44 12.57 -2.63
N VAL A 113 15.30 13.13 -2.24
CA VAL A 113 14.17 12.38 -1.70
C VAL A 113 13.05 12.32 -2.73
N MET A 114 12.78 11.12 -3.22
CA MET A 114 11.72 10.82 -4.16
C MET A 114 10.40 10.68 -3.39
N LEU A 115 9.39 11.42 -3.79
CA LEU A 115 8.07 11.40 -3.17
C LEU A 115 6.99 11.43 -4.25
N ILE A 116 5.92 10.69 -4.03
CA ILE A 116 4.76 10.73 -4.93
C ILE A 116 4.28 12.17 -5.12
N ARG A 117 3.94 12.53 -6.35
CA ARG A 117 3.44 13.87 -6.67
C ARG A 117 2.28 14.27 -5.78
N ARG A 118 2.13 15.57 -5.55
CA ARG A 118 1.05 16.15 -4.74
C ARG A 118 -0.34 15.71 -5.22
N GLY A 119 -1.25 15.52 -4.27
CA GLY A 119 -2.65 15.15 -4.51
C GLY A 119 -2.90 13.65 -4.63
N TRP A 120 -1.88 12.81 -4.41
CA TRP A 120 -2.09 11.37 -4.36
C TRP A 120 -2.71 10.96 -3.01
N ASN A 121 -2.16 11.45 -1.92
CA ASN A 121 -2.62 11.16 -0.55
C ASN A 121 -2.24 12.31 0.39
N SER A 122 -3.15 12.71 1.28
CA SER A 122 -2.97 13.81 2.22
C SER A 122 -1.79 13.60 3.18
N ARG A 123 -1.48 12.34 3.54
CA ARG A 123 -0.38 12.02 4.46
C ARG A 123 0.99 12.26 3.81
N THR A 124 1.15 11.85 2.55
CA THR A 124 2.38 12.14 1.80
C THR A 124 2.50 13.62 1.45
N ASP A 125 1.39 14.30 1.24
CA ASP A 125 1.37 15.77 1.04
C ASP A 125 1.81 16.51 2.31
N ALA A 126 1.40 16.04 3.50
CA ALA A 126 1.85 16.63 4.77
C ALA A 126 3.37 16.52 4.98
N ILE A 127 3.97 15.36 4.63
CA ILE A 127 5.45 15.20 4.66
C ILE A 127 6.11 16.18 3.70
N ARG A 128 5.55 16.35 2.50
CA ARG A 128 6.06 17.30 1.51
C ARG A 128 6.04 18.73 2.05
N ASP A 129 4.93 19.13 2.68
CA ASP A 129 4.75 20.49 3.23
C ASP A 129 5.72 20.74 4.38
N GLU A 130 5.93 19.79 5.28
CA GLU A 130 6.94 19.89 6.33
C GLU A 130 8.35 20.03 5.77
N ILE A 131 8.73 19.15 4.83
CA ILE A 131 10.05 19.21 4.19
C ILE A 131 10.25 20.59 3.53
N TRP A 132 9.25 21.06 2.77
CA TRP A 132 9.33 22.34 2.08
C TRP A 132 9.48 23.52 3.03
N SER A 133 8.73 23.54 4.14
CA SER A 133 8.69 24.67 5.07
C SER A 133 9.83 24.66 6.08
N SER A 134 10.25 23.47 6.53
CA SER A 134 11.13 23.35 7.70
C SER A 134 12.49 22.71 7.41
N HIS A 135 12.63 22.00 6.27
CA HIS A 135 13.84 21.24 5.93
C HIS A 135 14.33 21.51 4.50
N PRO A 136 14.65 22.78 4.14
CA PRO A 136 15.03 23.15 2.76
C PRO A 136 16.34 22.50 2.27
N GLN A 137 17.08 21.84 3.15
CA GLN A 137 18.28 21.07 2.81
C GLN A 137 17.96 19.73 2.12
N ILE A 138 16.70 19.27 2.17
CA ILE A 138 16.22 18.06 1.51
C ILE A 138 15.77 18.42 0.09
N LYS A 139 16.28 17.69 -0.91
CA LYS A 139 15.92 17.90 -2.31
C LYS A 139 14.78 16.97 -2.72
N LEU A 140 13.57 17.51 -2.79
CA LEU A 140 12.40 16.74 -3.22
C LEU A 140 12.40 16.51 -4.73
N MET A 141 12.10 15.26 -5.12
CA MET A 141 11.93 14.82 -6.49
C MET A 141 10.57 14.12 -6.64
N ASP A 142 9.75 14.59 -7.56
CA ASP A 142 8.43 13.99 -7.80
C ASP A 142 8.54 12.67 -8.56
N ILE A 143 7.78 11.67 -8.11
CA ILE A 143 7.45 10.49 -8.90
C ILE A 143 5.96 10.52 -9.27
N PRO A 144 5.61 10.12 -10.50
CA PRO A 144 4.23 10.20 -10.97
C PRO A 144 3.32 9.14 -10.36
N PHE A 145 3.89 7.97 -10.04
CA PHE A 145 3.16 6.81 -9.53
C PHE A 145 4.12 5.84 -8.84
N PHE A 146 3.60 5.07 -7.86
CA PHE A 146 4.36 3.99 -7.23
C PHE A 146 4.33 2.75 -8.11
N ASN A 147 5.46 2.41 -8.71
CA ASN A 147 5.67 1.22 -9.53
C ASN A 147 7.11 0.71 -9.37
N VAL A 148 7.44 -0.40 -10.00
CA VAL A 148 8.80 -0.97 -9.94
C VAL A 148 9.86 -0.01 -10.49
N ASP A 149 9.52 0.83 -11.47
CA ASP A 149 10.46 1.82 -12.04
C ASP A 149 10.88 2.87 -11.01
N ALA A 150 10.00 3.23 -10.07
CA ALA A 150 10.37 4.11 -8.97
C ALA A 150 11.44 3.47 -8.06
N PHE A 151 11.36 2.16 -7.83
CA PHE A 151 12.38 1.41 -7.07
C PHE A 151 13.67 1.25 -7.85
N ASN A 152 13.60 0.92 -9.14
CA ASN A 152 14.78 0.87 -10.03
C ASN A 152 15.50 2.22 -10.05
N LYS A 153 14.75 3.32 -10.14
CA LYS A 153 15.30 4.68 -10.11
C LYS A 153 15.92 5.01 -8.75
N CYS A 154 15.27 4.63 -7.66
CA CYS A 154 15.80 4.80 -6.30
C CYS A 154 17.15 4.08 -6.15
N GLU A 155 17.21 2.81 -6.57
CA GLU A 155 18.43 2.00 -6.53
C GLU A 155 19.54 2.60 -7.37
N SER A 156 19.30 2.88 -8.66
CA SER A 156 20.32 3.31 -9.61
C SER A 156 20.83 4.75 -9.38
N SER A 157 20.00 5.63 -8.84
CA SER A 157 20.38 7.02 -8.53
C SER A 157 20.88 7.23 -7.10
N ASN A 158 20.87 6.17 -6.27
CA ASN A 158 21.16 6.24 -4.84
C ASN A 158 20.33 7.30 -4.10
N ALA A 159 19.11 7.55 -4.56
CA ALA A 159 18.15 8.44 -3.94
C ALA A 159 17.39 7.73 -2.79
N VAL A 160 16.71 8.50 -1.96
CA VAL A 160 15.80 7.99 -0.94
C VAL A 160 14.37 8.06 -1.46
N LEU A 161 13.64 6.96 -1.44
CA LEU A 161 12.23 6.93 -1.84
C LEU A 161 11.35 6.87 -0.58
N ILE A 162 10.40 7.79 -0.44
CA ILE A 162 9.37 7.67 0.60
C ILE A 162 8.44 6.52 0.23
N GLY A 163 8.26 5.57 1.15
CA GLY A 163 7.53 4.34 0.91
C GLY A 163 6.99 3.72 2.19
N PHE A 164 6.66 2.44 2.13
CA PHE A 164 5.95 1.73 3.19
C PHE A 164 6.65 0.43 3.55
N LYS A 165 6.51 -0.02 4.79
CA LYS A 165 7.17 -1.24 5.27
C LYS A 165 6.76 -2.49 4.48
N LYS A 166 5.50 -2.59 4.09
CA LYS A 166 4.97 -3.73 3.31
C LYS A 166 5.61 -3.88 1.92
N TRP A 167 6.41 -2.93 1.48
CA TRP A 167 7.20 -3.05 0.24
C TRP A 167 8.60 -3.65 0.44
N GLU A 168 8.91 -4.16 1.62
CA GLU A 168 10.22 -4.74 1.94
C GLU A 168 10.66 -5.85 0.97
N THR A 169 9.71 -6.57 0.37
CA THR A 169 9.96 -7.67 -0.56
C THR A 169 9.78 -7.31 -2.04
N VAL A 170 9.45 -6.04 -2.36
CA VAL A 170 9.14 -5.63 -3.74
C VAL A 170 10.38 -5.63 -4.64
N HIS A 171 11.54 -5.27 -4.08
CA HIS A 171 12.76 -5.14 -4.88
C HIS A 171 13.99 -5.68 -4.11
N PRO A 172 14.77 -6.61 -4.69
CA PRO A 172 15.83 -7.32 -3.96
C PRO A 172 17.01 -6.43 -3.55
N LEU A 173 17.24 -5.29 -4.23
CA LEU A 173 18.32 -4.35 -3.96
C LEU A 173 17.87 -3.11 -3.19
N ILE A 174 16.67 -3.14 -2.62
CA ILE A 174 16.11 -2.05 -1.81
C ILE A 174 15.88 -2.54 -0.38
N LYS A 175 16.23 -1.70 0.57
CA LYS A 175 15.93 -1.88 1.99
C LYS A 175 14.96 -0.80 2.45
N ILE A 176 13.96 -1.19 3.23
CA ILE A 176 13.05 -0.25 3.91
C ILE A 176 13.67 0.12 5.26
N VAL A 177 13.81 1.41 5.51
CA VAL A 177 14.40 1.97 6.74
C VAL A 177 13.35 2.82 7.44
N PRO A 178 13.01 2.51 8.69
CA PRO A 178 12.11 3.33 9.51
C PRO A 178 12.64 4.75 9.69
N VAL A 179 11.72 5.72 9.79
CA VAL A 179 12.05 7.12 10.05
C VAL A 179 11.46 7.53 11.40
N ASP A 180 12.18 8.36 12.14
CA ASP A 180 11.75 8.91 13.43
C ASP A 180 10.85 10.13 13.23
N TRP A 181 9.64 9.87 12.77
CA TRP A 181 8.55 10.83 12.63
C TRP A 181 7.20 10.15 12.93
N GLU A 182 6.16 10.93 13.10
CA GLU A 182 4.82 10.40 13.46
C GLU A 182 3.91 10.16 12.24
N TYR A 183 4.46 10.22 11.02
CA TYR A 183 3.67 10.04 9.82
C TYR A 183 3.27 8.59 9.61
N THR A 184 1.96 8.37 9.56
CA THR A 184 1.35 7.09 9.24
C THR A 184 0.35 7.25 8.11
N ILE A 185 -0.01 6.14 7.48
CA ILE A 185 -1.03 6.09 6.44
C ILE A 185 -1.94 4.89 6.67
N PRO A 186 -3.27 5.04 6.56
CA PRO A 186 -4.19 3.92 6.64
C PRO A 186 -3.89 2.87 5.56
N PHE A 187 -3.77 1.62 5.99
CA PHE A 187 -3.66 0.45 5.14
C PHE A 187 -4.86 -0.47 5.35
N GLY A 188 -5.38 -1.09 4.29
CA GLY A 188 -6.54 -1.95 4.41
C GLY A 188 -6.92 -2.68 3.14
N ILE A 189 -8.15 -3.16 3.11
CA ILE A 189 -8.74 -3.93 2.02
C ILE A 189 -9.80 -3.07 1.33
N PHE A 190 -9.54 -2.68 0.08
CA PHE A 190 -10.52 -2.03 -0.78
C PHE A 190 -11.58 -3.02 -1.23
N HIS A 191 -12.82 -2.58 -1.25
CA HIS A 191 -13.98 -3.34 -1.71
C HIS A 191 -15.02 -2.40 -2.34
N SER A 192 -16.00 -2.95 -3.05
CA SER A 192 -17.14 -2.19 -3.55
C SER A 192 -17.87 -1.49 -2.40
N GLN A 193 -18.45 -0.31 -2.65
CA GLN A 193 -19.32 0.35 -1.66
C GLN A 193 -20.53 -0.50 -1.24
N ASN A 194 -20.96 -1.41 -2.12
CA ASN A 194 -22.05 -2.35 -1.85
C ASN A 194 -21.55 -3.78 -2.12
N PRO A 195 -20.76 -4.38 -1.21
CA PRO A 195 -20.25 -5.72 -1.38
C PRO A 195 -21.37 -6.76 -1.32
N SER A 196 -21.21 -7.87 -2.04
CA SER A 196 -22.14 -9.01 -1.91
C SER A 196 -22.07 -9.60 -0.51
N GLY A 197 -23.13 -10.31 -0.10
CA GLY A 197 -23.22 -10.83 1.27
C GLY A 197 -22.05 -11.73 1.69
N TYR A 198 -21.47 -12.52 0.77
CA TYR A 198 -20.30 -13.35 1.10
C TYR A 198 -19.00 -12.55 1.18
N ILE A 199 -18.87 -11.45 0.42
CA ILE A 199 -17.75 -10.50 0.56
C ILE A 199 -17.87 -9.77 1.90
N GLN A 200 -19.05 -9.30 2.25
CA GLN A 200 -19.27 -8.67 3.57
C GLN A 200 -18.94 -9.65 4.70
N GLY A 201 -19.40 -10.90 4.63
CA GLY A 201 -19.05 -11.91 5.63
C GLY A 201 -17.55 -12.18 5.74
N PHE A 202 -16.81 -12.11 4.65
CA PHE A 202 -15.35 -12.17 4.67
C PHE A 202 -14.73 -10.96 5.36
N LEU A 203 -15.19 -9.74 5.05
CA LEU A 203 -14.68 -8.51 5.68
C LEU A 203 -14.98 -8.52 7.21
N ASP A 204 -16.14 -8.99 7.61
CA ASP A 204 -16.50 -9.14 9.02
C ASP A 204 -15.58 -10.16 9.73
N ALA A 205 -15.30 -11.30 9.06
CA ALA A 205 -14.37 -12.29 9.59
C ALA A 205 -12.94 -11.73 9.72
N VAL A 206 -12.45 -10.96 8.73
CA VAL A 206 -11.16 -10.26 8.84
C VAL A 206 -11.15 -9.29 10.01
N SER A 207 -12.22 -8.52 10.21
CA SER A 207 -12.35 -7.60 11.35
C SER A 207 -12.22 -8.32 12.69
N ILE A 208 -12.87 -9.49 12.83
CA ILE A 208 -12.77 -10.32 14.03
C ILE A 208 -11.35 -10.82 14.25
N VAL A 209 -10.71 -11.35 13.21
CA VAL A 209 -9.32 -11.90 13.26
C VAL A 209 -8.31 -10.80 13.61
N CYS A 210 -8.46 -9.62 13.02
CA CYS A 210 -7.58 -8.46 13.26
C CYS A 210 -7.95 -7.67 14.53
N LYS A 211 -9.03 -8.02 15.23
CA LYS A 211 -9.52 -7.32 16.44
C LYS A 211 -9.80 -5.83 16.21
N LEU A 212 -10.45 -5.52 15.10
CA LEU A 212 -10.82 -4.16 14.69
C LEU A 212 -12.12 -3.70 15.35
#